data_b19c9e0b95b19c7ab4607db117e817dc
#
_entry.id   b19c9e0b95b19c7ab4607db117e817dc
#
_cell.length_a   1.000
_cell.length_b   1.000
_cell.length_c   1.000
_cell.angle_alpha   90.00
_cell.angle_beta   90.00
_cell.angle_gamma   90.00
#
_symmetry.space_group_name_H-M   'P 1'
#
loop_
_entity.id
_entity.type
_entity.pdbx_description
1 polymer ?
#
loop_
_entity_poly.entity_id
_entity_poly.type
_entity_poly.pdbx_seq_one_letter_code
_entity_poly.pdbx_strand_id
1 'polypeptide(L)'
;ETFTENIGNELEKIDLIRINNPRPNSIISSPVAISGQARGNWFFEGSFPIKLLDKDGKELVSGVAEAKDEWMTNEFVDFSLELNFVARAGENGTLVLKKDNPSGLPENDDELIVPIIFGQSENVELQVYFNKKDNNECNQVFAVKRMVPKTVAVANAALTELIKGPTTEEKEVGYISLINSDTKIQKLTIEQEVAHVDFSAELEKGV
;
A
#
# COMPACT_ATOMS: atom_id res chain seq x y z
N GLU A 1 -26.94 -14.20 -26.67
CA GLU A 1 -25.64 -14.26 -25.99
C GLU A 1 -25.87 -14.15 -24.50
N THR A 2 -25.49 -15.17 -23.74
CA THR A 2 -25.51 -15.10 -22.27
C THR A 2 -24.26 -14.38 -21.82
N PHE A 3 -24.43 -13.16 -21.27
CA PHE A 3 -23.34 -12.45 -20.63
C PHE A 3 -23.10 -13.07 -19.25
N THR A 4 -21.89 -13.57 -19.02
CA THR A 4 -21.44 -14.04 -17.71
C THR A 4 -20.49 -12.99 -17.12
N GLU A 5 -20.88 -12.38 -16.03
CA GLU A 5 -20.03 -11.43 -15.32
C GLU A 5 -18.83 -12.15 -14.68
N ASN A 6 -17.64 -11.63 -14.87
CA ASN A 6 -16.45 -12.16 -14.20
C ASN A 6 -16.39 -11.65 -12.77
N ILE A 7 -16.69 -12.52 -11.80
CA ILE A 7 -16.57 -12.21 -10.36
C ILE A 7 -15.34 -12.87 -9.72
N GLY A 8 -14.40 -13.33 -10.53
CA GLY A 8 -13.25 -14.10 -10.05
C GLY A 8 -13.67 -15.50 -9.59
N ASN A 9 -13.10 -15.96 -8.49
CA ASN A 9 -13.41 -17.28 -7.92
C ASN A 9 -14.15 -17.20 -6.57
N GLU A 10 -14.84 -16.08 -6.29
CA GLU A 10 -15.48 -15.82 -4.99
C GLU A 10 -16.45 -16.94 -4.58
N LEU A 11 -17.25 -17.47 -5.53
CA LEU A 11 -18.21 -18.53 -5.24
C LEU A 11 -17.54 -19.85 -4.83
N GLU A 12 -16.35 -20.12 -5.33
CA GLU A 12 -15.59 -21.33 -4.98
C GLU A 12 -14.94 -21.21 -3.59
N LYS A 13 -14.72 -19.99 -3.12
CA LYS A 13 -14.01 -19.68 -1.87
C LYS A 13 -14.91 -19.22 -0.73
N ILE A 14 -16.22 -19.10 -0.95
CA ILE A 14 -17.17 -18.47 -0.02
C ILE A 14 -17.20 -19.12 1.37
N ASP A 15 -16.86 -20.41 1.47
CA ASP A 15 -16.78 -21.14 2.73
C ASP A 15 -15.43 -20.97 3.45
N LEU A 16 -14.44 -20.36 2.81
CA LEU A 16 -13.08 -20.16 3.32
C LEU A 16 -12.77 -18.69 3.59
N ILE A 17 -13.11 -17.83 2.62
CA ILE A 17 -12.87 -16.39 2.68
C ILE A 17 -13.97 -15.64 1.95
N ARG A 18 -14.36 -14.49 2.49
CA ARG A 18 -15.38 -13.58 1.94
C ARG A 18 -14.84 -12.17 1.93
N ILE A 19 -14.99 -11.48 0.81
CA ILE A 19 -14.62 -10.08 0.73
C ILE A 19 -15.87 -9.19 0.84
N ASN A 20 -15.82 -8.21 1.76
CA ASN A 20 -16.89 -7.22 1.92
C ASN A 20 -16.62 -5.98 1.09
N ASN A 21 -15.36 -5.54 1.06
CA ASN A 21 -14.89 -4.39 0.29
C ASN A 21 -13.44 -4.61 -0.17
N PRO A 22 -13.08 -4.34 -1.44
CA PRO A 22 -14.00 -4.00 -2.54
C PRO A 22 -14.79 -5.22 -3.04
N ARG A 23 -15.99 -5.00 -3.58
CA ARG A 23 -16.75 -6.06 -4.26
C ARG A 23 -16.20 -6.30 -5.67
N PRO A 24 -16.38 -7.50 -6.25
CA PRO A 24 -16.00 -7.77 -7.64
C PRO A 24 -16.51 -6.68 -8.60
N ASN A 25 -15.66 -6.27 -9.53
CA ASN A 25 -15.91 -5.22 -10.52
C ASN A 25 -16.20 -3.82 -9.96
N SER A 26 -16.01 -3.59 -8.67
CA SER A 26 -16.12 -2.23 -8.13
C SER A 26 -14.97 -1.34 -8.58
N ILE A 27 -15.27 -0.04 -8.69
CA ILE A 27 -14.27 0.97 -8.94
C ILE A 27 -13.55 1.29 -7.63
N ILE A 28 -12.23 1.11 -7.60
CA ILE A 28 -11.39 1.42 -6.44
C ILE A 28 -10.46 2.59 -6.74
N SER A 29 -10.25 3.42 -5.73
CA SER A 29 -9.30 4.53 -5.77
C SER A 29 -8.31 4.41 -4.62
N SER A 30 -7.11 4.95 -4.78
CA SER A 30 -6.11 4.97 -3.71
C SER A 30 -6.38 6.12 -2.72
N PRO A 31 -6.34 5.88 -1.40
CA PRO A 31 -6.18 4.57 -0.76
C PRO A 31 -7.43 3.69 -0.89
N VAL A 32 -7.24 2.38 -0.94
CA VAL A 32 -8.34 1.41 -0.90
C VAL A 32 -8.37 0.69 0.44
N ALA A 33 -9.52 0.73 1.11
CA ALA A 33 -9.77 -0.07 2.30
C ALA A 33 -10.27 -1.46 1.86
N ILE A 34 -9.59 -2.50 2.28
CA ILE A 34 -9.92 -3.89 2.01
C ILE A 34 -10.42 -4.51 3.32
N SER A 35 -11.55 -5.18 3.27
CA SER A 35 -12.13 -5.83 4.44
C SER A 35 -12.96 -7.05 4.06
N GLY A 36 -13.06 -7.98 4.98
CA GLY A 36 -13.80 -9.20 4.80
C GLY A 36 -13.69 -10.12 5.99
N GLN A 37 -13.98 -11.39 5.76
CA GLN A 37 -13.91 -12.46 6.77
C GLN A 37 -13.19 -13.66 6.16
N ALA A 38 -12.31 -14.29 6.94
CA ALA A 38 -11.66 -15.53 6.55
C ALA A 38 -11.71 -16.55 7.68
N ARG A 39 -11.72 -17.84 7.34
CA ARG A 39 -11.55 -18.91 8.33
C ARG A 39 -10.17 -18.83 8.95
N GLY A 40 -10.02 -19.25 10.20
CA GLY A 40 -8.75 -19.20 10.91
C GLY A 40 -7.59 -19.87 10.18
N ASN A 41 -7.86 -20.93 9.41
CA ASN A 41 -6.86 -21.61 8.59
C ASN A 41 -6.38 -20.83 7.35
N TRP A 42 -6.96 -19.67 7.06
CA TRP A 42 -6.48 -18.75 6.02
C TRP A 42 -5.30 -17.91 6.52
N PHE A 43 -5.26 -17.66 7.83
CA PHE A 43 -4.22 -16.89 8.50
C PHE A 43 -3.05 -17.77 8.94
N PHE A 44 -1.88 -17.15 9.00
CA PHE A 44 -0.75 -17.62 9.78
C PHE A 44 -0.22 -16.44 10.60
N GLU A 45 0.03 -16.66 11.89
CA GLU A 45 0.39 -15.60 12.86
C GLU A 45 -0.59 -14.39 12.82
N GLY A 46 -1.86 -14.66 12.61
CA GLY A 46 -2.93 -13.64 12.59
C GLY A 46 -2.99 -12.80 11.33
N SER A 47 -2.30 -13.19 10.27
CA SER A 47 -2.22 -12.38 9.05
C SER A 47 -2.18 -13.22 7.77
N PHE A 48 -2.37 -12.57 6.62
CA PHE A 48 -2.17 -13.16 5.29
C PHE A 48 -1.86 -12.08 4.24
N PRO A 49 -1.12 -12.42 3.15
CA PRO A 49 -0.73 -11.46 2.14
C PRO A 49 -1.87 -11.14 1.16
N ILE A 50 -1.93 -9.86 0.78
CA ILE A 50 -2.81 -9.35 -0.29
C ILE A 50 -1.94 -8.65 -1.34
N LYS A 51 -2.24 -8.89 -2.62
CA LYS A 51 -1.58 -8.25 -3.76
C LYS A 51 -2.60 -7.54 -4.63
N LEU A 52 -2.22 -6.38 -5.13
CA LEU A 52 -2.97 -5.65 -6.16
C LEU A 52 -2.17 -5.71 -7.46
N LEU A 53 -2.78 -6.28 -8.49
CA LEU A 53 -2.17 -6.48 -9.80
C LEU A 53 -2.84 -5.57 -10.83
N ASP A 54 -2.06 -5.14 -11.82
CA ASP A 54 -2.59 -4.44 -13.00
C ASP A 54 -3.25 -5.42 -13.99
N LYS A 55 -3.75 -4.88 -15.11
CA LYS A 55 -4.40 -5.66 -16.18
C LYS A 55 -3.49 -6.72 -16.83
N ASP A 56 -2.18 -6.57 -16.72
CA ASP A 56 -1.18 -7.46 -17.29
C ASP A 56 -0.66 -8.47 -16.25
N GLY A 57 -1.22 -8.46 -15.03
CA GLY A 57 -0.84 -9.33 -13.91
C GLY A 57 0.42 -8.89 -13.17
N LYS A 58 0.93 -7.68 -13.44
CA LYS A 58 2.08 -7.13 -12.73
C LYS A 58 1.64 -6.58 -11.38
N GLU A 59 2.38 -6.93 -10.32
CA GLU A 59 2.15 -6.40 -8.98
C GLU A 59 2.41 -4.89 -8.91
N LEU A 60 1.38 -4.14 -8.52
CA LEU A 60 1.45 -2.70 -8.25
C LEU A 60 1.85 -2.43 -6.80
N VAL A 61 1.26 -3.17 -5.88
CA VAL A 61 1.51 -3.08 -4.45
C VAL A 61 1.07 -4.38 -3.77
N SER A 62 1.72 -4.70 -2.66
CA SER A 62 1.30 -5.75 -1.74
C SER A 62 1.26 -5.23 -0.31
N GLY A 63 0.50 -5.93 0.53
CA GLY A 63 0.39 -5.66 1.95
C GLY A 63 -0.06 -6.91 2.68
N VAL A 64 -0.20 -6.80 4.00
CA VAL A 64 -0.58 -7.90 4.87
C VAL A 64 -1.88 -7.51 5.58
N ALA A 65 -2.93 -8.30 5.39
CA ALA A 65 -4.17 -8.15 6.12
C ALA A 65 -4.04 -8.78 7.50
N GLU A 66 -4.55 -8.09 8.51
CA GLU A 66 -4.51 -8.53 9.90
C GLU A 66 -5.90 -8.97 10.37
N ALA A 67 -5.93 -10.06 11.13
CA ALA A 67 -7.11 -10.49 11.86
C ALA A 67 -7.47 -9.46 12.93
N LYS A 68 -8.76 -9.17 13.08
CA LYS A 68 -9.25 -8.22 14.10
C LYS A 68 -9.52 -8.85 15.46
N ASP A 69 -9.65 -10.18 15.48
CA ASP A 69 -9.96 -10.97 16.66
C ASP A 69 -9.10 -12.24 16.69
N GLU A 70 -9.39 -13.13 17.66
CA GLU A 70 -8.74 -14.44 17.80
C GLU A 70 -8.89 -15.26 16.51
N TRP A 71 -7.76 -15.52 15.85
CA TRP A 71 -7.70 -16.19 14.54
C TRP A 71 -7.55 -17.71 14.64
N MET A 72 -7.08 -18.25 15.77
CA MET A 72 -6.91 -19.69 15.95
C MET A 72 -8.25 -20.40 16.18
N THR A 73 -9.13 -20.32 15.19
CA THR A 73 -10.51 -20.83 15.22
C THR A 73 -10.90 -21.42 13.86
N ASN A 74 -11.94 -22.23 13.84
CA ASN A 74 -12.58 -22.68 12.60
C ASN A 74 -13.69 -21.72 12.12
N GLU A 75 -14.01 -20.70 12.92
CA GLU A 75 -15.03 -19.71 12.57
C GLU A 75 -14.45 -18.64 11.63
N PHE A 76 -15.33 -17.79 11.09
CA PHE A 76 -14.93 -16.63 10.32
C PHE A 76 -14.44 -15.52 11.23
N VAL A 77 -13.28 -14.96 10.90
CA VAL A 77 -12.64 -13.85 11.59
C VAL A 77 -12.54 -12.65 10.66
N ASP A 78 -12.92 -11.48 11.13
CA ASP A 78 -12.82 -10.24 10.37
C ASP A 78 -11.35 -9.88 10.11
N PHE A 79 -11.07 -9.39 8.92
CA PHE A 79 -9.76 -8.84 8.55
C PHE A 79 -9.89 -7.47 7.90
N SER A 80 -8.81 -6.68 7.94
CA SER A 80 -8.71 -5.43 7.20
C SER A 80 -7.29 -5.08 6.80
N LEU A 81 -7.19 -4.30 5.73
CA LEU A 81 -5.94 -3.72 5.22
C LEU A 81 -6.29 -2.44 4.47
N GLU A 82 -5.42 -1.42 4.53
CA GLU A 82 -5.46 -0.27 3.63
C GLU A 82 -4.25 -0.30 2.70
N LEU A 83 -4.46 -0.15 1.40
CA LEU A 83 -3.40 -0.11 0.40
C LEU A 83 -3.40 1.23 -0.34
N ASN A 84 -2.20 1.81 -0.43
CA ASN A 84 -1.92 2.94 -1.31
C ASN A 84 -1.29 2.45 -2.60
N PHE A 85 -1.81 2.86 -3.75
CA PHE A 85 -1.32 2.42 -5.05
C PHE A 85 -1.39 3.55 -6.08
N VAL A 86 -0.68 3.37 -7.19
CA VAL A 86 -0.79 4.21 -8.38
C VAL A 86 -1.18 3.33 -9.55
N ALA A 87 -2.31 3.64 -10.17
CA ALA A 87 -2.81 2.95 -11.35
C ALA A 87 -3.50 3.93 -12.29
N ARG A 88 -3.69 3.53 -13.54
CA ARG A 88 -4.39 4.33 -14.52
C ARG A 88 -5.90 4.13 -14.39
N ALA A 89 -6.63 5.23 -14.23
CA ALA A 89 -8.09 5.21 -14.14
C ALA A 89 -8.74 4.58 -15.38
N GLY A 90 -9.76 3.77 -15.16
CA GLY A 90 -10.50 3.05 -16.19
C GLY A 90 -9.86 1.72 -16.62
N GLU A 91 -8.65 1.39 -16.17
CA GLU A 91 -8.07 0.07 -16.42
C GLU A 91 -8.58 -0.96 -15.43
N ASN A 92 -8.64 -2.22 -15.89
CA ASN A 92 -8.95 -3.36 -15.02
C ASN A 92 -7.74 -3.71 -14.18
N GLY A 93 -7.98 -4.30 -13.03
CA GLY A 93 -6.96 -4.89 -12.18
C GLY A 93 -7.51 -6.09 -11.43
N THR A 94 -6.66 -6.70 -10.62
CA THR A 94 -7.01 -7.87 -9.83
C THR A 94 -6.48 -7.72 -8.41
N LEU A 95 -7.35 -7.90 -7.44
CA LEU A 95 -6.98 -8.05 -6.05
C LEU A 95 -6.87 -9.53 -5.73
N VAL A 96 -5.72 -9.97 -5.21
CA VAL A 96 -5.44 -11.37 -4.86
C VAL A 96 -5.19 -11.46 -3.36
N LEU A 97 -6.06 -12.18 -2.66
CA LEU A 97 -5.95 -12.46 -1.24
C LEU A 97 -5.42 -13.88 -1.09
N LYS A 98 -4.15 -14.03 -0.74
CA LYS A 98 -3.50 -15.34 -0.66
C LYS A 98 -3.63 -15.92 0.74
N LYS A 99 -4.02 -17.20 0.82
CA LYS A 99 -3.88 -17.95 2.06
C LYS A 99 -2.42 -17.97 2.49
N ASP A 100 -2.13 -17.69 3.75
CA ASP A 100 -0.77 -17.83 4.25
C ASP A 100 -0.41 -19.32 4.38
N ASN A 101 0.74 -19.69 3.81
CA ASN A 101 1.21 -21.07 3.71
C ASN A 101 2.64 -21.21 4.23
N PRO A 102 2.82 -21.36 5.56
CA PRO A 102 4.15 -21.50 6.16
C PRO A 102 4.84 -22.82 5.78
N SER A 103 4.11 -23.80 5.27
CA SER A 103 4.69 -25.08 4.83
C SER A 103 5.52 -24.97 3.55
N GLY A 104 5.24 -23.96 2.72
CA GLY A 104 5.84 -23.79 1.39
C GLY A 104 5.47 -24.90 0.39
N LEU A 105 4.54 -25.80 0.74
CA LEU A 105 4.07 -26.85 -0.15
C LEU A 105 2.97 -26.32 -1.04
N PRO A 106 3.09 -26.40 -2.38
CA PRO A 106 2.13 -25.84 -3.34
C PRO A 106 0.69 -26.35 -3.17
N GLU A 107 0.51 -27.58 -2.69
CA GLU A 107 -0.82 -28.15 -2.44
C GLU A 107 -1.59 -27.45 -1.31
N ASN A 108 -0.91 -26.65 -0.48
CA ASN A 108 -1.52 -25.86 0.58
C ASN A 108 -1.76 -24.40 0.17
N ASP A 109 -1.30 -24.02 -1.03
CA ASP A 109 -1.57 -22.68 -1.56
C ASP A 109 -3.04 -22.52 -1.93
N ASP A 110 -3.59 -21.40 -1.60
CA ASP A 110 -4.96 -21.03 -1.99
C ASP A 110 -5.06 -19.50 -2.12
N GLU A 111 -6.01 -19.03 -2.95
CA GLU A 111 -6.19 -17.61 -3.16
C GLU A 111 -7.63 -17.26 -3.54
N LEU A 112 -8.08 -16.10 -3.07
CA LEU A 112 -9.28 -15.44 -3.56
C LEU A 112 -8.89 -14.38 -4.58
N ILE A 113 -9.46 -14.48 -5.78
CA ILE A 113 -9.23 -13.57 -6.90
C ILE A 113 -10.45 -12.67 -7.07
N VAL A 114 -10.25 -11.35 -6.98
CA VAL A 114 -11.32 -10.35 -7.07
C VAL A 114 -11.00 -9.38 -8.20
N PRO A 115 -11.71 -9.40 -9.32
CA PRO A 115 -11.55 -8.41 -10.38
C PRO A 115 -12.02 -7.04 -9.89
N ILE A 116 -11.29 -5.98 -10.26
CA ILE A 116 -11.60 -4.59 -9.90
C ILE A 116 -11.34 -3.66 -11.10
N ILE A 117 -11.81 -2.44 -10.99
CA ILE A 117 -11.56 -1.36 -11.96
C ILE A 117 -10.88 -0.21 -11.22
N PHE A 118 -9.79 0.32 -11.77
CA PHE A 118 -9.13 1.48 -11.16
C PHE A 118 -9.91 2.76 -11.45
N GLY A 119 -10.24 3.50 -10.40
CA GLY A 119 -10.85 4.82 -10.45
C GLY A 119 -9.82 5.95 -10.48
N GLN A 120 -10.30 7.18 -10.55
CA GLN A 120 -9.44 8.34 -10.33
C GLN A 120 -9.07 8.41 -8.85
N SER A 121 -7.77 8.41 -8.57
CA SER A 121 -7.29 8.76 -7.24
C SER A 121 -7.46 10.27 -7.05
N GLU A 122 -8.10 10.68 -5.97
CA GLU A 122 -7.99 12.06 -5.52
C GLU A 122 -6.54 12.30 -5.12
N ASN A 123 -5.90 13.28 -5.72
CA ASN A 123 -4.55 13.67 -5.34
C ASN A 123 -4.59 14.90 -4.43
N VAL A 124 -3.68 14.96 -3.49
CA VAL A 124 -3.41 16.13 -2.67
C VAL A 124 -2.00 16.64 -2.93
N GLU A 125 -1.84 17.96 -2.88
CA GLU A 125 -0.54 18.58 -3.00
C GLU A 125 0.14 18.59 -1.62
N LEU A 126 1.34 18.02 -1.55
CA LEU A 126 2.23 18.12 -0.40
C LEU A 126 3.40 19.04 -0.72
N GLN A 127 4.05 19.57 0.31
CA GLN A 127 5.33 20.24 0.21
C GLN A 127 6.41 19.40 0.90
N VAL A 128 7.49 19.14 0.18
CA VAL A 128 8.73 18.59 0.71
C VAL A 128 9.86 19.58 0.51
N TYR A 129 10.91 19.49 1.30
CA TYR A 129 11.94 20.50 1.33
C TYR A 129 13.31 19.87 1.04
N PHE A 130 14.02 20.42 0.07
CA PHE A 130 15.35 19.95 -0.33
C PHE A 130 16.37 21.09 -0.27
N ASN A 131 17.64 20.71 -0.14
CA ASN A 131 18.76 21.63 -0.29
C ASN A 131 19.02 21.92 -1.79
N LYS A 132 19.80 22.95 -2.07
CA LYS A 132 20.34 23.22 -3.40
C LYS A 132 21.85 23.14 -3.40
N LYS A 133 22.41 22.57 -4.47
CA LYS A 133 23.86 22.34 -4.64
C LYS A 133 24.67 23.63 -4.55
N ASP A 134 24.13 24.73 -5.03
CA ASP A 134 24.82 26.03 -5.07
C ASP A 134 24.61 26.88 -3.81
N ASN A 135 23.92 26.31 -2.80
CA ASN A 135 23.68 27.00 -1.56
C ASN A 135 24.65 26.52 -0.46
N ASN A 136 25.51 27.44 -0.02
CA ASN A 136 26.48 27.17 1.05
C ASN A 136 25.89 27.24 2.46
N GLU A 137 24.60 27.57 2.62
CA GLU A 137 23.93 27.66 3.91
C GLU A 137 23.20 26.35 4.21
N CYS A 138 23.78 25.51 5.08
CA CYS A 138 23.23 24.20 5.45
C CYS A 138 21.82 24.27 6.10
N ASN A 139 21.39 25.42 6.57
CA ASN A 139 20.09 25.65 7.21
C ASN A 139 19.01 26.15 6.25
N GLN A 140 19.33 26.34 4.96
CA GLN A 140 18.36 26.80 3.98
C GLN A 140 17.86 25.64 3.13
N VAL A 141 16.54 25.45 3.13
CA VAL A 141 15.83 24.46 2.34
C VAL A 141 14.77 25.12 1.47
N PHE A 142 14.45 24.49 0.36
CA PHE A 142 13.53 25.00 -0.65
C PHE A 142 12.37 24.06 -0.84
N ALA A 143 11.16 24.60 -0.78
CA ALA A 143 9.93 23.84 -0.95
C ALA A 143 9.77 23.33 -2.38
N VAL A 144 9.39 22.06 -2.49
CA VAL A 144 9.02 21.41 -3.74
C VAL A 144 7.65 20.77 -3.57
N LYS A 145 6.80 20.93 -4.56
CA LYS A 145 5.43 20.37 -4.55
C LYS A 145 5.44 18.91 -5.01
N ARG A 146 4.65 18.09 -4.34
CA ARG A 146 4.38 16.70 -4.70
C ARG A 146 2.90 16.45 -4.77
N MET A 147 2.45 15.83 -5.85
CA MET A 147 1.10 15.31 -5.97
C MET A 147 1.12 13.85 -5.51
N VAL A 148 0.44 13.56 -4.42
CA VAL A 148 0.34 12.20 -3.87
C VAL A 148 -1.12 11.79 -3.77
N PRO A 149 -1.43 10.49 -3.81
CA PRO A 149 -2.78 10.01 -3.53
C PRO A 149 -3.27 10.54 -2.18
N LYS A 150 -4.52 11.02 -2.13
CA LYS A 150 -5.13 11.49 -0.89
C LYS A 150 -5.08 10.39 0.16
N THR A 151 -4.56 10.71 1.32
CA THR A 151 -4.39 9.75 2.42
C THR A 151 -4.66 10.43 3.76
N VAL A 152 -5.12 9.66 4.74
CA VAL A 152 -5.20 10.11 6.14
C VAL A 152 -3.81 10.12 6.80
N ALA A 153 -2.87 9.35 6.27
CA ALA A 153 -1.48 9.26 6.74
C ALA A 153 -0.58 10.33 6.07
N VAL A 154 -1.00 11.61 6.12
CA VAL A 154 -0.34 12.73 5.41
C VAL A 154 1.14 12.87 5.80
N ALA A 155 1.46 12.73 7.09
CA ALA A 155 2.84 12.83 7.57
C ALA A 155 3.73 11.71 7.01
N ASN A 156 3.21 10.48 6.96
CA ASN A 156 3.92 9.35 6.34
C ASN A 156 4.16 9.59 4.84
N ALA A 157 3.14 10.07 4.13
CA ALA A 157 3.26 10.38 2.70
C ALA A 157 4.32 11.46 2.44
N ALA A 158 4.33 12.54 3.23
CA ALA A 158 5.32 13.62 3.11
C ALA A 158 6.74 13.13 3.38
N LEU A 159 6.94 12.35 4.44
CA LEU A 159 8.25 11.77 4.78
C LEU A 159 8.71 10.77 3.72
N THR A 160 7.81 9.97 3.16
CA THR A 160 8.12 9.04 2.09
C THR A 160 8.62 9.78 0.84
N GLU A 161 7.93 10.86 0.44
CA GLU A 161 8.38 11.69 -0.69
C GLU A 161 9.71 12.41 -0.42
N LEU A 162 9.95 12.83 0.83
CA LEU A 162 11.21 13.42 1.25
C LEU A 162 12.37 12.41 1.14
N ILE A 163 12.18 11.17 1.61
CA ILE A 163 13.18 10.10 1.56
C ILE A 163 13.49 9.69 0.11
N LYS A 164 12.49 9.63 -0.77
CA LYS A 164 12.69 9.38 -2.21
C LYS A 164 13.65 10.38 -2.85
N GLY A 165 13.75 11.57 -2.28
CA GLY A 165 14.62 12.64 -2.76
C GLY A 165 14.06 13.38 -3.99
N PRO A 166 14.88 14.28 -4.57
CA PRO A 166 14.52 15.05 -5.76
C PRO A 166 14.36 14.17 -7.01
N THR A 167 13.38 14.50 -7.86
CA THR A 167 13.20 13.88 -9.18
C THR A 167 14.39 14.19 -10.11
N THR A 168 14.41 13.55 -11.27
CA THR A 168 15.46 13.83 -12.28
C THR A 168 15.46 15.29 -12.70
N GLU A 169 14.28 15.84 -12.98
CA GLU A 169 14.10 17.24 -13.39
C GLU A 169 14.54 18.21 -12.27
N GLU A 170 14.25 17.88 -11.03
CA GLU A 170 14.66 18.69 -9.87
C GLU A 170 16.17 18.64 -9.65
N LYS A 171 16.81 17.50 -9.86
CA LYS A 171 18.27 17.37 -9.83
C LYS A 171 18.94 18.20 -10.90
N GLU A 172 18.35 18.31 -12.10
CA GLU A 172 18.85 19.15 -13.19
C GLU A 172 18.83 20.64 -12.83
N VAL A 173 17.88 21.08 -12.01
CA VAL A 173 17.81 22.48 -11.51
C VAL A 173 18.49 22.66 -10.14
N GLY A 174 19.29 21.69 -9.73
CA GLY A 174 20.21 21.80 -8.60
C GLY A 174 19.68 21.36 -7.25
N TYR A 175 18.47 20.74 -7.14
CA TYR A 175 18.01 20.18 -5.89
C TYR A 175 18.80 18.93 -5.51
N ILE A 176 19.12 18.79 -4.23
CA ILE A 176 19.82 17.64 -3.65
C ILE A 176 19.13 17.19 -2.37
N SER A 177 19.21 15.89 -2.07
CA SER A 177 18.87 15.32 -0.77
C SER A 177 20.14 14.92 -0.03
N LEU A 178 20.17 15.13 1.26
CA LEU A 178 21.20 14.65 2.18
C LEU A 178 20.71 13.40 2.96
N ILE A 179 19.53 12.91 2.64
CA ILE A 179 18.93 11.71 3.25
C ILE A 179 19.25 10.53 2.34
N ASN A 180 19.77 9.46 2.94
CA ASN A 180 20.00 8.20 2.23
C ASN A 180 18.67 7.62 1.74
N SER A 181 18.56 7.31 0.45
CA SER A 181 17.32 6.79 -0.17
C SER A 181 16.87 5.42 0.36
N ASP A 182 17.79 4.66 0.98
CA ASP A 182 17.48 3.36 1.59
C ASP A 182 16.88 3.49 3.01
N THR A 183 16.80 4.73 3.53
CA THR A 183 16.14 5.02 4.82
C THR A 183 14.69 4.56 4.80
N LYS A 184 14.27 3.91 5.87
CA LYS A 184 12.88 3.45 6.05
C LYS A 184 12.27 4.08 7.29
N ILE A 185 10.99 4.38 7.23
CA ILE A 185 10.19 4.76 8.39
C ILE A 185 9.80 3.46 9.09
N GLN A 186 10.29 3.24 10.30
CA GLN A 186 9.99 2.06 11.11
C GLN A 186 8.74 2.29 11.96
N LYS A 187 8.58 3.51 12.48
CA LYS A 187 7.41 3.90 13.26
C LYS A 187 7.15 5.40 13.09
N LEU A 188 5.88 5.76 13.04
CA LEU A 188 5.41 7.14 13.06
C LEU A 188 4.19 7.25 13.97
N THR A 189 4.27 8.09 15.00
CA THR A 189 3.14 8.44 15.87
C THR A 189 3.01 9.95 15.93
N ILE A 190 1.78 10.44 16.02
CA ILE A 190 1.51 11.87 16.17
C ILE A 190 0.74 12.04 17.49
N GLU A 191 1.37 12.74 18.44
CA GLU A 191 0.80 13.02 19.75
C GLU A 191 0.92 14.52 20.05
N GLN A 192 -0.17 15.16 20.42
CA GLN A 192 -0.21 16.59 20.74
C GLN A 192 0.45 17.48 19.68
N GLU A 193 0.14 17.21 18.40
CA GLU A 193 0.70 17.92 17.23
C GLU A 193 2.20 17.70 17.00
N VAL A 194 2.83 16.78 17.71
CA VAL A 194 4.24 16.39 17.52
C VAL A 194 4.31 15.05 16.83
N ALA A 195 5.05 14.99 15.74
CA ALA A 195 5.35 13.74 15.04
C ALA A 195 6.61 13.09 15.64
N HIS A 196 6.47 11.89 16.16
CA HIS A 196 7.57 11.04 16.61
C HIS A 196 7.84 10.02 15.52
N VAL A 197 9.04 10.08 14.93
CA VAL A 197 9.41 9.22 13.80
C VAL A 197 10.62 8.39 14.20
N ASP A 198 10.51 7.08 14.00
CA ASP A 198 11.61 6.14 14.12
C ASP A 198 12.07 5.72 12.72
N PHE A 199 13.33 5.96 12.41
CA PHE A 199 13.93 5.65 11.13
C PHE A 199 14.90 4.48 11.26
N SER A 200 15.13 3.78 10.16
CA SER A 200 16.15 2.75 10.09
C SER A 200 17.56 3.36 10.16
N ALA A 201 18.56 2.55 10.50
CA ALA A 201 19.96 2.97 10.66
C ALA A 201 20.59 3.54 9.38
N GLU A 202 19.97 3.36 8.23
CA GLU A 202 20.40 3.93 6.96
C GLU A 202 20.38 5.46 6.96
N LEU A 203 19.51 6.08 7.78
CA LEU A 203 19.48 7.54 7.94
C LEU A 203 20.83 8.10 8.39
N GLU A 204 21.56 7.38 9.25
CA GLU A 204 22.84 7.81 9.81
C GLU A 204 24.02 7.59 8.86
N LYS A 205 23.84 6.82 7.79
CA LYS A 205 24.92 6.50 6.84
C LYS A 205 25.26 7.65 5.88
N GLY A 206 24.40 8.67 5.85
CA GLY A 206 24.55 9.77 4.89
C GLY A 206 24.33 9.34 3.43
N VAL A 207 24.67 10.19 2.48
CA VAL A 207 24.52 9.98 1.01
C VAL A 207 25.87 9.79 0.38
#